data_6f8c500f803d259589ec62a61ef166ba
#
_entry.id   6f8c500f803d259589ec62a61ef166ba
#
_cell.length_a   1.000
_cell.length_b   1.000
_cell.length_c   1.000
_cell.angle_alpha   90.00
_cell.angle_beta   90.00
_cell.angle_gamma   90.00
#
_symmetry.space_group_name_H-M   'P 1'
#
loop_
_entity.id
_entity.type
_entity.pdbx_description
1 polymer ?
#
loop_
_entity_poly.entity_id
_entity_poly.type
_entity_poly.pdbx_seq_one_letter_code
_entity_poly.pdbx_strand_id
1 'polypeptide(L)'
;MIEKFIMAGPTALHVCDSQKGDKCVVLLHGYLESMLVWEDFVPFLYKELRVVTLDLPGHGISVVTGEEHSMEFLADTVADALRALGIPRCTLVGHSMGGYVALAFCERHPDMLNGVVLLSSTPNADTPEKAENRRREIALVKAGKKDTLARVAP
;
A
#
# COMPACT_ATOMS: atom_id res chain seq x y z
N MET A 1 -3.23 17.40 -6.35
CA MET A 1 -3.54 15.95 -6.37
C MET A 1 -5.00 15.77 -6.75
N ILE A 2 -5.32 14.78 -7.56
CA ILE A 2 -6.69 14.43 -7.92
C ILE A 2 -7.05 13.14 -7.18
N GLU A 3 -8.05 13.25 -6.32
CA GLU A 3 -8.60 12.14 -5.55
C GLU A 3 -9.73 11.49 -6.34
N LYS A 4 -9.73 10.16 -6.43
CA LYS A 4 -10.71 9.40 -7.20
C LYS A 4 -10.73 7.92 -6.80
N PHE A 5 -11.80 7.23 -7.20
CA PHE A 5 -11.83 5.78 -7.23
C PHE A 5 -11.44 5.26 -8.62
N ILE A 6 -10.66 4.19 -8.64
CA ILE A 6 -10.31 3.45 -9.87
C ILE A 6 -10.62 1.97 -9.70
N MET A 7 -10.79 1.27 -10.82
CA MET A 7 -10.84 -0.18 -10.84
C MET A 7 -9.45 -0.73 -11.09
N ALA A 8 -8.88 -1.42 -10.09
CA ALA A 8 -7.65 -2.19 -10.17
C ALA A 8 -8.03 -3.68 -10.34
N GLY A 9 -8.15 -4.14 -11.58
CA GLY A 9 -8.81 -5.41 -11.85
C GLY A 9 -10.25 -5.39 -11.32
N PRO A 10 -10.65 -6.36 -10.47
CA PRO A 10 -11.98 -6.40 -9.86
C PRO A 10 -12.12 -5.51 -8.63
N THR A 11 -11.03 -4.90 -8.13
CA THR A 11 -10.99 -4.19 -6.85
C THR A 11 -11.12 -2.69 -7.04
N ALA A 12 -12.10 -2.07 -6.40
CA ALA A 12 -12.21 -0.61 -6.37
C ALA A 12 -11.23 -0.04 -5.34
N LEU A 13 -10.32 0.81 -5.79
CA LEU A 13 -9.33 1.47 -4.96
C LEU A 13 -9.54 2.98 -4.92
N HIS A 14 -9.38 3.54 -3.74
CA HIS A 14 -9.28 4.96 -3.49
C HIS A 14 -7.82 5.41 -3.72
N VAL A 15 -7.64 6.37 -4.61
CA VAL A 15 -6.31 6.85 -5.00
C VAL A 15 -6.27 8.37 -5.06
N CYS A 16 -5.08 8.92 -4.84
CA CYS A 16 -4.79 10.32 -5.07
C CYS A 16 -3.57 10.43 -5.99
N ASP A 17 -3.69 11.15 -7.10
CA ASP A 17 -2.71 11.20 -8.19
C ASP A 17 -2.42 12.65 -8.59
N SER A 18 -1.17 13.05 -8.61
CA SER A 18 -0.76 14.40 -9.05
C SER A 18 -0.88 14.59 -10.55
N GLN A 19 -0.88 13.52 -11.33
CA GLN A 19 -0.96 13.49 -12.79
C GLN A 19 0.12 14.30 -13.53
N LYS A 20 1.17 14.73 -12.83
CA LYS A 20 2.24 15.57 -13.38
C LYS A 20 3.59 14.97 -13.08
N GLY A 21 4.50 15.04 -14.03
CA GLY A 21 5.87 14.56 -13.93
C GLY A 21 6.13 13.31 -14.76
N ASP A 22 7.34 13.20 -15.29
CA ASP A 22 7.76 12.08 -16.14
C ASP A 22 8.20 10.85 -15.32
N LYS A 23 8.60 11.07 -14.07
CA LYS A 23 8.96 10.01 -13.13
C LYS A 23 7.89 9.85 -12.09
N CYS A 24 7.44 8.62 -11.89
CA CYS A 24 6.37 8.31 -10.95
C CYS A 24 6.92 7.69 -9.67
N VAL A 25 6.43 8.17 -8.53
CA VAL A 25 6.59 7.55 -7.21
C VAL A 25 5.22 7.15 -6.68
N VAL A 26 5.12 5.95 -6.14
CA VAL A 26 3.91 5.41 -5.52
C VAL A 26 4.21 5.14 -4.05
N LEU A 27 3.37 5.69 -3.18
CA LEU A 27 3.55 5.62 -1.73
C LEU A 27 2.54 4.63 -1.14
N LEU A 28 3.04 3.55 -0.53
CA LEU A 28 2.27 2.48 0.09
C LEU A 28 2.32 2.61 1.62
N HIS A 29 1.17 2.77 2.24
CA HIS A 29 1.03 2.91 3.69
C HIS A 29 1.21 1.60 4.45
N GLY A 30 1.31 1.68 5.78
CA GLY A 30 1.46 0.55 6.69
C GLY A 30 0.13 -0.07 7.14
N TYR A 31 0.25 -1.03 8.07
CA TYR A 31 -0.89 -1.70 8.69
C TYR A 31 -1.67 -0.73 9.58
N LEU A 32 -3.00 -0.79 9.54
CA LEU A 32 -3.93 0.11 10.22
C LEU A 32 -3.82 1.60 9.84
N GLU A 33 -3.13 1.88 8.75
CA GLU A 33 -3.00 3.22 8.18
C GLU A 33 -3.91 3.40 6.95
N SER A 34 -3.82 4.55 6.34
CA SER A 34 -4.41 4.88 5.04
C SER A 34 -3.45 5.76 4.25
N MET A 35 -3.79 6.12 3.03
CA MET A 35 -2.97 7.04 2.23
C MET A 35 -2.80 8.43 2.87
N LEU A 36 -3.62 8.79 3.87
CA LEU A 36 -3.52 10.06 4.59
C LEU A 36 -2.21 10.20 5.36
N VAL A 37 -1.53 9.11 5.72
CA VAL A 37 -0.21 9.15 6.37
C VAL A 37 0.83 9.91 5.53
N TRP A 38 0.58 10.08 4.23
CA TRP A 38 1.47 10.75 3.30
C TRP A 38 1.14 12.24 3.08
N GLU A 39 0.04 12.76 3.66
CA GLU A 39 -0.49 14.08 3.34
C GLU A 39 0.55 15.19 3.52
N ASP A 40 1.29 15.18 4.61
CA ASP A 40 2.33 16.17 4.89
C ASP A 40 3.61 15.94 4.06
N PHE A 41 3.83 14.74 3.55
CA PHE A 41 5.03 14.39 2.79
C PHE A 41 4.91 14.66 1.29
N VAL A 42 3.74 14.43 0.73
CA VAL A 42 3.45 14.60 -0.71
C VAL A 42 3.84 15.99 -1.25
N PRO A 43 3.61 17.11 -0.54
CA PRO A 43 3.96 18.45 -1.04
C PRO A 43 5.44 18.64 -1.38
N PHE A 44 6.33 17.85 -0.81
CA PHE A 44 7.76 17.91 -1.11
C PHE A 44 8.13 17.18 -2.41
N LEU A 45 7.30 16.26 -2.87
CA LEU A 45 7.58 15.38 -4.01
C LEU A 45 6.88 15.82 -5.30
N TYR A 46 5.62 16.26 -5.24
CA TYR A 46 4.77 16.43 -6.43
C TYR A 46 5.20 17.59 -7.34
N LYS A 47 6.17 18.41 -6.93
CA LYS A 47 6.70 19.50 -7.75
C LYS A 47 7.50 18.99 -8.95
N GLU A 48 8.17 17.85 -8.78
CA GLU A 48 9.07 17.27 -9.79
C GLU A 48 8.65 15.87 -10.24
N LEU A 49 7.85 15.17 -9.42
CA LEU A 49 7.46 13.79 -9.62
C LEU A 49 5.95 13.67 -9.78
N ARG A 50 5.51 12.72 -10.59
CA ARG A 50 4.15 12.22 -10.46
C ARG A 50 4.06 11.40 -9.18
N VAL A 51 3.23 11.83 -8.24
CA VAL A 51 3.02 11.15 -6.96
C VAL A 51 1.66 10.49 -6.98
N VAL A 52 1.63 9.21 -6.65
CA VAL A 52 0.41 8.44 -6.43
C VAL A 52 0.42 7.91 -5.01
N THR A 53 -0.64 8.17 -4.28
CA THR A 53 -0.95 7.52 -3.02
C THR A 53 -2.24 6.73 -3.16
N LEU A 54 -2.40 5.64 -2.43
CA LEU A 54 -3.61 4.83 -2.50
C LEU A 54 -3.88 4.16 -1.16
N ASP A 55 -5.15 3.93 -0.89
CA ASP A 55 -5.57 3.03 0.18
C ASP A 55 -5.48 1.60 -0.33
N LEU A 56 -4.62 0.80 0.31
CA LEU A 56 -4.53 -0.63 0.00
C LEU A 56 -5.88 -1.33 0.30
N PRO A 57 -6.23 -2.42 -0.41
CA PRO A 57 -7.46 -3.17 -0.13
C PRO A 57 -7.67 -3.43 1.36
N GLY A 58 -8.87 -3.14 1.85
CA GLY A 58 -9.22 -3.30 3.27
C GLY A 58 -8.76 -2.18 4.19
N HIS A 59 -8.16 -1.10 3.65
CA HIS A 59 -7.72 0.08 4.39
C HIS A 59 -8.38 1.35 3.86
N GLY A 60 -8.41 2.40 4.70
CA GLY A 60 -9.04 3.66 4.34
C GLY A 60 -10.48 3.46 3.86
N ILE A 61 -10.76 3.92 2.65
CA ILE A 61 -12.07 3.74 2.00
C ILE A 61 -12.01 2.85 0.75
N SER A 62 -10.89 2.15 0.53
CA SER A 62 -10.80 1.09 -0.48
C SER A 62 -11.61 -0.14 -0.10
N VAL A 63 -12.08 -0.88 -1.11
CA VAL A 63 -12.93 -2.06 -0.89
C VAL A 63 -12.16 -3.20 -0.25
N VAL A 64 -12.82 -3.94 0.65
CA VAL A 64 -12.36 -5.25 1.12
C VAL A 64 -12.74 -6.30 0.09
N THR A 65 -11.77 -7.07 -0.37
CA THR A 65 -11.98 -8.12 -1.38
C THR A 65 -11.55 -9.47 -0.81
N GLY A 66 -12.51 -10.37 -0.57
CA GLY A 66 -12.24 -11.68 -0.01
C GLY A 66 -12.00 -11.70 1.50
N GLU A 67 -11.59 -12.85 2.01
CA GLU A 67 -11.38 -13.08 3.45
C GLU A 67 -9.95 -12.76 3.90
N GLU A 68 -8.99 -12.81 2.99
CA GLU A 68 -7.58 -12.58 3.24
C GLU A 68 -6.96 -11.70 2.15
N HIS A 69 -6.04 -10.83 2.56
CA HIS A 69 -5.24 -10.02 1.66
C HIS A 69 -3.76 -10.39 1.85
N SER A 70 -3.26 -11.33 1.03
CA SER A 70 -1.82 -11.64 1.04
C SER A 70 -1.00 -10.49 0.45
N MET A 71 0.29 -10.48 0.72
CA MET A 71 1.20 -9.46 0.16
C MET A 71 1.23 -9.54 -1.37
N GLU A 72 1.14 -10.75 -1.92
CA GLU A 72 1.07 -11.00 -3.36
C GLU A 72 -0.21 -10.43 -3.97
N PHE A 73 -1.36 -10.64 -3.33
CA PHE A 73 -2.64 -10.05 -3.75
C PHE A 73 -2.58 -8.53 -3.74
N LEU A 74 -2.03 -7.93 -2.67
CA LEU A 74 -1.86 -6.48 -2.58
C LEU A 74 -0.92 -5.96 -3.67
N ALA A 75 0.18 -6.65 -3.94
CA ALA A 75 1.12 -6.29 -4.99
C ALA A 75 0.48 -6.37 -6.39
N ASP A 76 -0.27 -7.42 -6.69
CA ASP A 76 -1.01 -7.55 -7.96
C ASP A 76 -2.04 -6.44 -8.11
N THR A 77 -2.75 -6.11 -7.04
CA THR A 77 -3.72 -5.01 -7.04
C THR A 77 -3.05 -3.65 -7.31
N VAL A 78 -1.87 -3.41 -6.73
CA VAL A 78 -1.07 -2.20 -7.02
C VAL A 78 -0.65 -2.18 -8.49
N ALA A 79 -0.22 -3.32 -9.05
CA ALA A 79 0.13 -3.40 -10.48
C ALA A 79 -1.07 -3.10 -11.39
N ASP A 80 -2.24 -3.61 -11.07
CA ASP A 80 -3.47 -3.31 -11.80
C ASP A 80 -3.88 -1.84 -11.67
N ALA A 81 -3.69 -1.23 -10.49
CA ALA A 81 -3.88 0.20 -10.30
C ALA A 81 -2.95 1.03 -11.21
N LEU A 82 -1.66 0.67 -11.29
CA LEU A 82 -0.70 1.33 -12.17
C LEU A 82 -1.10 1.22 -13.64
N ARG A 83 -1.57 0.05 -14.08
CA ARG A 83 -2.08 -0.15 -15.44
C ARG A 83 -3.30 0.73 -15.72
N ALA A 84 -4.26 0.78 -14.78
CA ALA A 84 -5.45 1.62 -14.89
C ALA A 84 -5.12 3.13 -14.93
N LEU A 85 -4.02 3.54 -14.26
CA LEU A 85 -3.52 4.91 -14.27
C LEU A 85 -2.60 5.24 -15.46
N GLY A 86 -2.32 4.26 -16.33
CA GLY A 86 -1.40 4.42 -17.46
C GLY A 86 0.05 4.65 -17.02
N ILE A 87 0.48 4.03 -15.91
CA ILE A 87 1.83 4.15 -15.36
C ILE A 87 2.60 2.87 -15.70
N PRO A 88 3.50 2.90 -16.69
CA PRO A 88 4.24 1.71 -17.09
C PRO A 88 5.32 1.32 -16.08
N ARG A 89 5.94 2.31 -15.43
CA ARG A 89 7.00 2.09 -14.43
C ARG A 89 6.97 3.16 -13.35
N CYS A 90 7.32 2.74 -12.11
CA CYS A 90 7.38 3.66 -10.97
C CYS A 90 8.51 3.29 -10.01
N THR A 91 8.77 4.18 -9.06
CA THR A 91 9.47 3.85 -7.81
C THR A 91 8.44 3.62 -6.72
N LEU A 92 8.49 2.46 -6.05
CA LEU A 92 7.65 2.20 -4.89
C LEU A 92 8.35 2.65 -3.61
N VAL A 93 7.63 3.36 -2.76
CA VAL A 93 8.03 3.66 -1.38
C VAL A 93 7.04 2.96 -0.46
N GLY A 94 7.50 1.95 0.26
CA GLY A 94 6.65 1.17 1.15
C GLY A 94 6.98 1.43 2.62
N HIS A 95 6.00 1.96 3.36
CA HIS A 95 6.11 2.14 4.80
C HIS A 95 5.63 0.88 5.52
N SER A 96 6.43 0.33 6.45
CA SER A 96 6.06 -0.81 7.29
C SER A 96 5.49 -1.97 6.45
N MET A 97 4.19 -2.32 6.58
CA MET A 97 3.51 -3.33 5.76
C MET A 97 3.59 -3.01 4.26
N GLY A 98 3.49 -1.74 3.86
CA GLY A 98 3.66 -1.33 2.46
C GLY A 98 5.02 -1.71 1.89
N GLY A 99 6.05 -1.85 2.74
CA GLY A 99 7.36 -2.37 2.35
C GLY A 99 7.31 -3.85 1.97
N TYR A 100 6.52 -4.66 2.68
CA TYR A 100 6.31 -6.07 2.30
C TYR A 100 5.56 -6.20 0.98
N VAL A 101 4.57 -5.33 0.77
CA VAL A 101 3.86 -5.25 -0.52
C VAL A 101 4.83 -4.86 -1.65
N ALA A 102 5.70 -3.89 -1.42
CA ALA A 102 6.71 -3.47 -2.40
C ALA A 102 7.71 -4.59 -2.72
N LEU A 103 8.11 -5.42 -1.75
CA LEU A 103 8.97 -6.59 -1.97
C LEU A 103 8.26 -7.67 -2.78
N ALA A 104 6.99 -7.99 -2.47
CA ALA A 104 6.19 -8.89 -3.27
C ALA A 104 6.01 -8.37 -4.72
N PHE A 105 5.86 -7.06 -4.88
CA PHE A 105 5.80 -6.41 -6.19
C PHE A 105 7.11 -6.57 -6.96
N CYS A 106 8.27 -6.46 -6.31
CA CYS A 106 9.59 -6.70 -6.94
C CYS A 106 9.68 -8.11 -7.55
N GLU A 107 9.16 -9.10 -6.85
CA GLU A 107 9.18 -10.49 -7.32
C GLU A 107 8.22 -10.71 -8.50
N ARG A 108 7.03 -10.13 -8.43
CA ARG A 108 5.93 -10.42 -9.36
C ARG A 108 5.87 -9.51 -10.58
N HIS A 109 6.30 -8.26 -10.44
CA HIS A 109 6.20 -7.21 -11.46
C HIS A 109 7.50 -6.40 -11.63
N PRO A 110 8.68 -7.05 -11.74
CA PRO A 110 9.98 -6.35 -11.78
C PRO A 110 10.07 -5.35 -12.93
N ASP A 111 9.43 -5.64 -14.07
CA ASP A 111 9.46 -4.78 -15.25
C ASP A 111 8.73 -3.44 -15.06
N MET A 112 7.86 -3.35 -14.06
CA MET A 112 7.13 -2.12 -13.71
C MET A 112 7.87 -1.24 -12.69
N LEU A 113 9.11 -1.61 -12.30
CA LEU A 113 9.89 -0.89 -11.30
C LEU A 113 11.05 -0.12 -11.90
N ASN A 114 11.26 1.10 -11.38
CA ASN A 114 12.49 1.86 -11.48
C ASN A 114 13.34 1.73 -10.20
N GLY A 115 12.70 1.44 -9.07
CA GLY A 115 13.35 1.27 -7.77
C GLY A 115 12.35 1.02 -6.66
N VAL A 116 12.87 0.65 -5.49
CA VAL A 116 12.09 0.43 -4.26
C VAL A 116 12.80 1.10 -3.10
N VAL A 117 12.01 1.73 -2.25
CA VAL A 117 12.43 2.31 -0.97
C VAL A 117 11.65 1.65 0.15
N LEU A 118 12.34 1.08 1.11
CA LEU A 118 11.75 0.55 2.34
C LEU A 118 11.86 1.61 3.43
N LEU A 119 10.73 2.16 3.84
CA LEU A 119 10.64 3.16 4.89
C LEU A 119 10.12 2.50 6.17
N SER A 120 10.93 2.52 7.23
CA SER A 120 10.61 1.84 8.50
C SER A 120 10.09 0.40 8.29
N SER A 121 10.73 -0.31 7.36
CA SER A 121 10.37 -1.67 6.96
C SER A 121 11.63 -2.54 6.84
N THR A 122 11.44 -3.85 6.65
CA THR A 122 12.54 -4.82 6.58
C THR A 122 12.26 -5.88 5.53
N PRO A 123 13.28 -6.40 4.84
CA PRO A 123 13.13 -7.55 3.96
C PRO A 123 13.12 -8.89 4.72
N ASN A 124 13.35 -8.87 6.03
CA ASN A 124 13.42 -10.10 6.82
C ASN A 124 12.03 -10.65 7.11
N ALA A 125 11.94 -11.97 7.19
CA ALA A 125 10.74 -12.66 7.68
C ALA A 125 10.44 -12.27 9.13
N ASP A 126 9.17 -12.39 9.53
CA ASP A 126 8.77 -12.20 10.93
C ASP A 126 9.50 -13.16 11.86
N THR A 127 9.93 -12.65 12.99
CA THR A 127 10.37 -13.49 14.10
C THR A 127 9.19 -14.32 14.63
N PRO A 128 9.45 -15.46 15.30
CA PRO A 128 8.37 -16.24 15.92
C PRO A 128 7.45 -15.42 16.83
N GLU A 129 8.01 -14.46 17.56
CA GLU A 129 7.25 -13.54 18.42
C GLU A 129 6.34 -12.62 17.61
N LYS A 130 6.86 -12.02 16.56
CA LYS A 130 6.06 -11.17 15.65
C LYS A 130 4.94 -11.96 14.98
N ALA A 131 5.23 -13.16 14.50
CA ALA A 131 4.24 -14.04 13.90
C ALA A 131 3.12 -14.41 14.88
N GLU A 132 3.46 -14.66 16.15
CA GLU A 132 2.45 -14.94 17.18
C GLU A 132 1.60 -13.71 17.50
N ASN A 133 2.19 -12.53 17.58
CA ASN A 133 1.45 -11.29 17.77
C ASN A 133 0.46 -11.05 16.63
N ARG A 134 0.86 -11.27 15.37
CA ARG A 134 -0.06 -11.16 14.23
C ARG A 134 -1.22 -12.15 14.31
N ARG A 135 -0.99 -13.39 14.75
CA ARG A 135 -2.07 -14.36 14.95
C ARG A 135 -3.08 -13.89 16.00
N ARG A 136 -2.61 -13.28 17.09
CA ARG A 136 -3.48 -12.69 18.13
C ARG A 136 -4.30 -11.52 17.58
N GLU A 137 -3.69 -10.65 16.80
CA GLU A 137 -4.37 -9.52 16.14
C GLU A 137 -5.46 -10.02 15.18
N ILE A 138 -5.15 -11.02 14.34
CA ILE A 138 -6.11 -11.66 13.45
C ILE A 138 -7.30 -12.24 14.24
N ALA A 139 -7.03 -12.91 15.37
CA ALA A 139 -8.07 -13.46 16.22
C ALA A 139 -8.97 -12.35 16.81
N LEU A 140 -8.40 -11.22 17.21
CA LEU A 140 -9.16 -10.06 17.68
C LEU A 140 -10.07 -9.47 16.58
N VAL A 141 -9.55 -9.33 15.35
CA VAL A 141 -10.35 -8.84 14.22
C VAL A 141 -11.50 -9.80 13.90
N LYS A 142 -11.23 -11.11 13.84
CA LYS A 142 -12.25 -12.14 13.61
C LYS A 142 -13.31 -12.17 14.72
N ALA A 143 -12.96 -11.78 15.95
CA ALA A 143 -13.87 -11.62 17.06
C ALA A 143 -14.63 -10.27 17.07
N GLY A 144 -14.51 -9.46 16.03
CA GLY A 144 -15.17 -8.15 15.93
C GLY A 144 -14.56 -7.04 16.80
N LYS A 145 -13.35 -7.26 17.34
CA LYS A 145 -12.65 -6.31 18.24
C LYS A 145 -11.62 -5.44 17.54
N LYS A 146 -11.83 -5.10 16.27
CA LYS A 146 -10.93 -4.28 15.46
C LYS A 146 -10.61 -2.91 16.11
N ASP A 147 -11.59 -2.30 16.76
CA ASP A 147 -11.41 -1.00 17.43
C ASP A 147 -10.41 -1.05 18.59
N THR A 148 -10.22 -2.23 19.19
CA THR A 148 -9.20 -2.45 20.23
C THR A 148 -7.80 -2.33 19.63
N LEU A 149 -7.59 -2.85 18.42
CA LEU A 149 -6.32 -2.74 17.71
C LEU A 149 -6.05 -1.31 17.29
N ALA A 150 -7.05 -0.61 16.74
CA ALA A 150 -6.92 0.78 16.30
C ALA A 150 -6.52 1.73 17.45
N ARG A 151 -6.91 1.42 18.70
CA ARG A 151 -6.55 2.24 19.89
C ARG A 151 -5.13 2.01 20.41
N VAL A 152 -4.51 0.87 20.09
CA VAL A 152 -3.15 0.54 20.57
C VAL A 152 -2.11 0.59 19.46
N ALA A 153 -2.54 0.90 18.23
CA ALA A 153 -1.62 1.19 17.14
C ALA A 153 -0.82 2.47 17.45
N PRO A 154 0.51 2.49 17.20
CA PRO A 154 1.36 3.65 17.44
C PRO A 154 0.97 4.87 16.61
#